data_aa040891e1e35b3e52fdb3eced8e0f7e
#
_entry.id   aa040891e1e35b3e52fdb3eced8e0f7e
#
_cell.length_a   1.000
_cell.length_b   1.000
_cell.length_c   1.000
_cell.angle_alpha   90.00
_cell.angle_beta   90.00
_cell.angle_gamma   90.00
#
_symmetry.space_group_name_H-M   'P 1'
#
loop_
_entity.id
_entity.type
_entity.pdbx_description
1 polymer ?
#
loop_
_entity_poly.entity_id
_entity_poly.type
_entity_poly.pdbx_seq_one_letter_code
_entity_poly.pdbx_strand_id
1 'polypeptide(L)'
;MWGSYGMGRRMLGRMQLSSPLEDFITSTGIGLGFYSYAVLFFGLVGILQRWFLTLFFFLSLVFAVRPSVSLIDCLASRKKNVGSDWFTRVCIFLFSLAALVLFLLCFNPELETDAVMYHIATPLAWLQDGAIRPIPYNMHSQFHFLIQMQNLLLLALPGATFTLCKFLQWCYAILLAMGGYVFGKRF
;
A
#
# COMPACT_ATOMS: atom_id res chain seq x y z
N MET A 1 -2.72 -4.37 -1.34
CA MET A 1 -3.67 -3.53 -2.09
C MET A 1 -5.11 -3.99 -1.98
N TRP A 2 -5.47 -5.27 -2.30
CA TRP A 2 -6.85 -5.76 -2.20
C TRP A 2 -7.46 -5.62 -0.79
N GLY A 3 -6.71 -5.97 0.26
CA GLY A 3 -7.15 -5.78 1.64
C GLY A 3 -7.41 -4.31 1.97
N SER A 4 -6.53 -3.43 1.52
CA SER A 4 -6.67 -1.99 1.74
C SER A 4 -7.89 -1.43 1.01
N TYR A 5 -8.08 -1.79 -0.26
CA TYR A 5 -9.30 -1.42 -1.00
C TYR A 5 -10.57 -1.85 -0.25
N GLY A 6 -10.65 -3.12 0.12
CA GLY A 6 -11.85 -3.65 0.76
C GLY A 6 -12.15 -3.01 2.12
N MET A 7 -11.11 -2.75 2.91
CA MET A 7 -11.26 -2.07 4.20
C MET A 7 -11.68 -0.61 4.02
N GLY A 8 -10.99 0.13 3.16
CA GLY A 8 -11.32 1.52 2.88
C GLY A 8 -12.71 1.70 2.26
N ARG A 9 -13.11 0.78 1.36
CA ARG A 9 -14.46 0.81 0.77
C ARG A 9 -15.55 0.61 1.82
N ARG A 10 -15.32 -0.24 2.82
CA ARG A 10 -16.25 -0.39 3.95
C ARG A 10 -16.31 0.85 4.82
N MET A 11 -15.18 1.54 5.05
CA MET A 11 -15.13 2.79 5.81
C MET A 11 -15.87 3.92 5.07
N LEU A 12 -15.77 3.99 3.74
CA LEU A 12 -16.56 4.91 2.92
C LEU A 12 -18.08 4.60 2.93
N GLY A 13 -18.45 3.40 3.28
CA GLY A 13 -19.85 2.99 3.40
C GLY A 13 -20.62 3.17 2.10
N ARG A 14 -21.67 4.00 2.12
CA ARG A 14 -22.54 4.27 0.97
C ARG A 14 -22.10 5.45 0.10
N MET A 15 -20.97 6.08 0.40
CA MET A 15 -20.46 7.19 -0.39
C MET A 15 -20.22 6.72 -1.84
N GLN A 16 -20.86 7.37 -2.80
CA GLN A 16 -20.67 7.10 -4.22
C GLN A 16 -19.62 8.06 -4.78
N LEU A 17 -18.58 7.52 -5.39
CA LEU A 17 -17.56 8.28 -6.08
C LEU A 17 -17.85 8.33 -7.58
N SER A 18 -17.33 9.34 -8.27
CA SER A 18 -17.71 9.67 -9.64
C SER A 18 -17.29 8.59 -10.67
N SER A 19 -16.28 7.80 -10.36
CA SER A 19 -15.81 6.72 -11.23
C SER A 19 -15.28 5.53 -10.44
N PRO A 20 -15.29 4.30 -11.03
CA PRO A 20 -14.71 3.12 -10.39
C PRO A 20 -13.22 3.26 -10.09
N LEU A 21 -12.49 4.02 -10.92
CA LEU A 21 -11.07 4.29 -10.71
C LEU A 21 -10.85 5.21 -9.51
N GLU A 22 -11.66 6.25 -9.39
CA GLU A 22 -11.67 7.15 -8.22
C GLU A 22 -12.03 6.38 -6.95
N ASP A 23 -13.04 5.49 -7.03
CA ASP A 23 -13.41 4.61 -5.93
C ASP A 23 -12.25 3.71 -5.49
N PHE A 24 -11.57 3.09 -6.45
CA PHE A 24 -10.43 2.22 -6.17
C PHE A 24 -9.28 2.99 -5.48
N ILE A 25 -8.91 4.15 -6.00
CA ILE A 25 -7.79 4.95 -5.47
C ILE A 25 -8.11 5.45 -4.07
N THR A 26 -9.28 6.07 -3.91
CA THR A 26 -9.70 6.66 -2.63
C THR A 26 -9.88 5.59 -1.56
N SER A 27 -10.59 4.51 -1.90
CA SER A 27 -10.77 3.38 -0.97
C SER A 27 -9.45 2.74 -0.58
N THR A 28 -8.53 2.54 -1.53
CA THR A 28 -7.22 1.96 -1.25
C THR A 28 -6.41 2.88 -0.35
N GLY A 29 -6.40 4.20 -0.60
CA GLY A 29 -5.69 5.17 0.23
C GLY A 29 -6.20 5.20 1.68
N ILE A 30 -7.52 5.22 1.86
CA ILE A 30 -8.15 5.18 3.19
C ILE A 30 -7.81 3.87 3.91
N GLY A 31 -7.87 2.74 3.20
CA GLY A 31 -7.52 1.45 3.78
C GLY A 31 -6.04 1.31 4.15
N LEU A 32 -5.13 1.89 3.37
CA LEU A 32 -3.71 1.95 3.72
C LEU A 32 -3.49 2.80 4.98
N GLY A 33 -4.17 3.95 5.07
CA GLY A 33 -4.19 4.77 6.29
C GLY A 33 -4.70 3.98 7.49
N PHE A 34 -5.81 3.24 7.34
CA PHE A 34 -6.34 2.40 8.40
C PHE A 34 -5.32 1.37 8.90
N TYR A 35 -4.62 0.65 8.00
CA TYR A 35 -3.59 -0.30 8.39
C TYR A 35 -2.44 0.37 9.14
N SER A 36 -1.99 1.55 8.68
CA SER A 36 -0.93 2.29 9.37
C SER A 36 -1.32 2.66 10.80
N TYR A 37 -2.52 3.21 10.99
CA TYR A 37 -2.98 3.60 12.33
C TYR A 37 -3.30 2.40 13.21
N ALA A 38 -3.85 1.32 12.67
CA ALA A 38 -4.11 0.10 13.44
C ALA A 38 -2.80 -0.52 13.95
N VAL A 39 -1.78 -0.65 13.09
CA VAL A 39 -0.47 -1.18 13.48
C VAL A 39 0.23 -0.25 14.47
N LEU A 40 0.14 1.07 14.28
CA LEU A 40 0.65 2.05 15.24
C LEU A 40 0.00 1.87 16.60
N PHE A 41 -1.32 1.76 16.64
CA PHE A 41 -2.04 1.51 17.89
C PHE A 41 -1.59 0.22 18.59
N PHE A 42 -1.49 -0.89 17.83
CA PHE A 42 -0.98 -2.16 18.38
C PHE A 42 0.45 -2.03 18.90
N GLY A 43 1.27 -1.25 18.23
CA GLY A 43 2.65 -0.97 18.65
C GLY A 43 2.76 -0.17 19.93
N LEU A 44 1.92 0.84 20.10
CA LEU A 44 1.88 1.66 21.33
C LEU A 44 1.35 0.89 22.53
N VAL A 45 0.41 -0.05 22.30
CA VAL A 45 -0.12 -0.94 23.36
C VAL A 45 0.83 -2.11 23.67
N GLY A 46 1.85 -2.35 22.83
CA GLY A 46 2.81 -3.45 23.05
C GLY A 46 2.33 -4.81 22.53
N ILE A 47 1.49 -4.84 21.47
CA ILE A 47 0.93 -6.06 20.90
C ILE A 47 1.45 -6.26 19.45
N LEU A 48 2.75 -6.07 19.21
CA LEU A 48 3.38 -6.28 17.89
C LEU A 48 3.88 -7.71 17.69
N GLN A 49 3.12 -8.69 18.10
CA GLN A 49 3.49 -10.09 17.90
C GLN A 49 3.25 -10.52 16.45
N ARG A 50 4.20 -11.24 15.84
CA ARG A 50 4.11 -11.68 14.43
C ARG A 50 2.83 -12.44 14.11
N TRP A 51 2.46 -13.40 14.98
CA TRP A 51 1.26 -14.20 14.79
C TRP A 51 -0.02 -13.34 14.81
N PHE A 52 -0.08 -12.34 15.70
CA PHE A 52 -1.22 -11.44 15.84
C PHE A 52 -1.37 -10.54 14.59
N LEU A 53 -0.28 -9.93 14.13
CA LEU A 53 -0.28 -9.10 12.92
C LEU A 53 -0.60 -9.92 11.66
N THR A 54 -0.10 -11.14 11.59
CA THR A 54 -0.42 -12.09 10.51
C THR A 54 -1.92 -12.42 10.50
N LEU A 55 -2.47 -12.76 11.66
CA LEU A 55 -3.91 -13.02 11.81
C LEU A 55 -4.75 -11.79 11.44
N PHE A 56 -4.37 -10.62 11.93
CA PHE A 56 -5.01 -9.34 11.60
C PHE A 56 -5.01 -9.09 10.08
N PHE A 57 -3.87 -9.32 9.42
CA PHE A 57 -3.75 -9.16 7.98
C PHE A 57 -4.68 -10.12 7.22
N PHE A 58 -4.65 -11.42 7.52
CA PHE A 58 -5.49 -12.40 6.84
C PHE A 58 -6.98 -12.19 7.13
N LEU A 59 -7.34 -11.86 8.35
CA LEU A 59 -8.72 -11.52 8.70
C LEU A 59 -9.23 -10.32 7.87
N SER A 60 -8.40 -9.31 7.71
CA SER A 60 -8.74 -8.15 6.90
C SER A 60 -8.93 -8.48 5.41
N LEU A 61 -8.20 -9.47 4.86
CA LEU A 61 -8.42 -9.97 3.51
C LEU A 61 -9.81 -10.60 3.33
N VAL A 62 -10.28 -11.37 4.32
CA VAL A 62 -11.63 -11.94 4.30
C VAL A 62 -12.68 -10.83 4.19
N PHE A 63 -12.51 -9.75 4.92
CA PHE A 63 -13.39 -8.59 4.83
C PHE A 63 -13.31 -7.84 3.48
N ALA A 64 -12.22 -7.99 2.74
CA ALA A 64 -12.02 -7.33 1.46
C ALA A 64 -12.68 -8.05 0.27
N VAL A 65 -13.04 -9.33 0.39
CA VAL A 65 -13.51 -10.17 -0.73
C VAL A 65 -14.71 -9.56 -1.44
N ARG A 66 -15.79 -9.24 -0.71
CA ARG A 66 -17.03 -8.71 -1.32
C ARG A 66 -16.85 -7.40 -2.08
N PRO A 67 -16.22 -6.35 -1.52
CA PRO A 67 -15.96 -5.11 -2.26
C PRO A 67 -15.11 -5.33 -3.51
N SER A 68 -14.13 -6.23 -3.44
CA SER A 68 -13.21 -6.51 -4.55
C SER A 68 -13.91 -7.18 -5.74
N VAL A 69 -14.83 -8.11 -5.49
CA VAL A 69 -15.64 -8.76 -6.55
C VAL A 69 -16.49 -7.72 -7.26
N SER A 70 -17.18 -6.84 -6.52
CA SER A 70 -18.01 -5.79 -7.12
C SER A 70 -17.21 -4.81 -7.98
N LEU A 71 -15.96 -4.52 -7.63
CA LEU A 71 -15.07 -3.70 -8.44
C LEU A 71 -14.70 -4.39 -9.76
N ILE A 72 -14.36 -5.67 -9.71
CA ILE A 72 -14.00 -6.45 -10.90
C ILE A 72 -15.20 -6.48 -11.89
N ASP A 73 -16.40 -6.76 -11.39
CA ASP A 73 -17.62 -6.78 -12.22
C ASP A 73 -17.88 -5.41 -12.86
N CYS A 74 -17.70 -4.32 -12.09
CA CYS A 74 -17.85 -2.97 -12.59
C CYS A 74 -16.80 -2.61 -13.66
N LEU A 75 -15.55 -3.04 -13.50
CA LEU A 75 -14.49 -2.81 -14.48
C LEU A 75 -14.69 -3.66 -15.74
N ALA A 76 -15.12 -4.91 -15.59
CA ALA A 76 -15.37 -5.83 -16.71
C ALA A 76 -16.55 -5.39 -17.59
N SER A 77 -17.58 -4.80 -16.99
CA SER A 77 -18.77 -4.32 -17.71
C SER A 77 -18.52 -3.04 -18.52
N ARG A 78 -17.43 -2.32 -18.27
CA ARG A 78 -17.09 -1.09 -18.99
C ARG A 78 -16.48 -1.39 -20.35
N LYS A 79 -17.29 -1.36 -21.42
CA LYS A 79 -16.78 -1.35 -22.80
C LYS A 79 -15.86 -0.14 -23.02
N LYS A 80 -14.60 -0.42 -23.30
CA LYS A 80 -13.58 0.60 -23.63
C LYS A 80 -13.88 1.24 -24.97
N ASN A 81 -14.45 2.44 -24.99
CA ASN A 81 -14.22 3.37 -26.07
C ASN A 81 -13.03 4.27 -25.68
N VAL A 82 -11.82 3.74 -25.77
CA VAL A 82 -10.61 4.55 -25.70
C VAL A 82 -10.27 4.98 -27.12
N GLY A 83 -10.92 6.04 -27.60
CA GLY A 83 -10.37 6.83 -28.69
C GLY A 83 -9.09 7.48 -28.18
N SER A 84 -7.97 6.77 -28.25
CA SER A 84 -6.71 7.33 -27.77
C SER A 84 -5.96 7.89 -28.96
N ASP A 85 -5.70 9.17 -28.93
CA ASP A 85 -4.76 9.86 -29.81
C ASP A 85 -3.33 9.27 -29.59
N TRP A 86 -2.46 9.53 -30.54
CA TRP A 86 -1.11 8.97 -30.51
C TRP A 86 -0.32 9.45 -29.27
N PHE A 87 -0.54 10.69 -28.84
CA PHE A 87 0.11 11.25 -27.66
C PHE A 87 -0.23 10.45 -26.39
N THR A 88 -1.50 10.14 -26.17
CA THR A 88 -1.96 9.31 -25.05
C THR A 88 -1.32 7.92 -25.11
N ARG A 89 -1.17 7.32 -26.30
CA ARG A 89 -0.51 5.99 -26.44
C ARG A 89 0.95 6.04 -26.06
N VAL A 90 1.67 7.10 -26.47
CA VAL A 90 3.08 7.31 -26.10
C VAL A 90 3.22 7.50 -24.59
N CYS A 91 2.36 8.31 -23.97
CA CYS A 91 2.36 8.49 -22.51
C CYS A 91 2.12 7.20 -21.77
N ILE A 92 1.13 6.39 -22.20
CA ILE A 92 0.85 5.08 -21.60
C ILE A 92 2.03 4.15 -21.77
N PHE A 93 2.67 4.13 -22.94
CA PHE A 93 3.84 3.29 -23.19
C PHE A 93 5.01 3.66 -22.28
N LEU A 94 5.36 4.94 -22.21
CA LEU A 94 6.44 5.43 -21.35
C LEU A 94 6.17 5.14 -19.87
N PHE A 95 4.93 5.37 -19.42
CA PHE A 95 4.55 5.05 -18.05
C PHE A 95 4.62 3.54 -17.77
N SER A 96 4.15 2.70 -18.69
CA SER A 96 4.22 1.25 -18.56
C SER A 96 5.66 0.74 -18.52
N LEU A 97 6.54 1.33 -19.33
CA LEU A 97 7.97 1.02 -19.33
C LEU A 97 8.62 1.41 -18.01
N ALA A 98 8.35 2.61 -17.51
CA ALA A 98 8.84 3.07 -16.20
C ALA A 98 8.33 2.17 -15.06
N ALA A 99 7.05 1.82 -15.08
CA ALA A 99 6.47 0.92 -14.08
C ALA A 99 7.12 -0.48 -14.12
N LEU A 100 7.42 -1.00 -15.32
CA LEU A 100 8.13 -2.27 -15.47
C LEU A 100 9.55 -2.21 -14.93
N VAL A 101 10.29 -1.14 -15.24
CA VAL A 101 11.66 -0.95 -14.71
C VAL A 101 11.64 -0.88 -13.19
N LEU A 102 10.76 -0.08 -12.59
CA LEU A 102 10.62 0.03 -11.14
C LEU A 102 10.23 -1.31 -10.51
N PHE A 103 9.36 -2.10 -11.18
CA PHE A 103 9.01 -3.44 -10.73
C PHE A 103 10.22 -4.37 -10.70
N LEU A 104 11.05 -4.36 -11.73
CA LEU A 104 12.28 -5.16 -11.78
C LEU A 104 13.28 -4.74 -10.70
N LEU A 105 13.37 -3.44 -10.42
CA LEU A 105 14.21 -2.91 -9.34
C LEU A 105 13.77 -3.36 -7.93
N CYS A 106 12.52 -3.78 -7.74
CA CYS A 106 12.08 -4.36 -6.47
C CYS A 106 12.83 -5.65 -6.08
N PHE A 107 13.41 -6.37 -7.05
CA PHE A 107 14.16 -7.59 -6.80
C PHE A 107 15.65 -7.37 -6.51
N ASN A 108 16.16 -6.16 -6.74
CA ASN A 108 17.54 -5.83 -6.40
C ASN A 108 17.72 -5.76 -4.88
N PRO A 109 18.92 -6.09 -4.35
CA PRO A 109 19.22 -5.87 -2.95
C PRO A 109 19.11 -4.37 -2.62
N GLU A 110 18.70 -4.07 -1.37
CA GLU A 110 18.63 -2.69 -0.90
C GLU A 110 20.02 -2.25 -0.45
N LEU A 111 20.53 -1.19 -1.06
CA LEU A 111 21.84 -0.63 -0.79
C LEU A 111 21.78 0.78 -0.21
N GLU A 112 20.60 1.41 -0.24
CA GLU A 112 20.45 2.76 0.29
C GLU A 112 20.42 2.75 1.82
N THR A 113 21.29 3.56 2.40
CA THR A 113 21.45 3.66 3.86
C THR A 113 20.14 4.01 4.55
N ASP A 114 19.38 4.95 4.00
CA ASP A 114 18.10 5.39 4.56
C ASP A 114 17.05 4.27 4.55
N ALA A 115 16.96 3.54 3.45
CA ALA A 115 16.02 2.43 3.33
C ALA A 115 16.33 1.32 4.34
N VAL A 116 17.61 0.99 4.51
CA VAL A 116 18.04 -0.06 5.45
C VAL A 116 17.91 0.42 6.89
N MET A 117 18.35 1.64 7.23
CA MET A 117 18.43 2.10 8.63
C MET A 117 17.07 2.34 9.27
N TYR A 118 16.11 2.98 8.58
CA TYR A 118 14.85 3.30 9.25
C TYR A 118 13.59 2.73 8.59
N HIS A 119 13.58 2.48 7.27
CA HIS A 119 12.41 1.86 6.64
C HIS A 119 12.32 0.35 6.86
N ILE A 120 13.45 -0.31 7.19
CA ILE A 120 13.54 -1.75 7.38
C ILE A 120 14.00 -2.10 8.80
N ALA A 121 15.17 -1.61 9.22
CA ALA A 121 15.74 -1.98 10.51
C ALA A 121 14.87 -1.53 11.69
N THR A 122 14.31 -0.32 11.62
CA THR A 122 13.42 0.20 12.68
C THR A 122 12.15 -0.65 12.85
N PRO A 123 11.36 -0.96 11.80
CA PRO A 123 10.24 -1.88 11.92
C PRO A 123 10.61 -3.28 12.44
N LEU A 124 11.78 -3.81 12.02
CA LEU A 124 12.25 -5.11 12.52
C LEU A 124 12.59 -5.08 14.01
N ALA A 125 13.24 -4.01 14.49
CA ALA A 125 13.54 -3.84 15.91
C ALA A 125 12.25 -3.79 16.73
N TRP A 126 11.26 -2.99 16.32
CA TRP A 126 9.98 -2.93 17.00
C TRP A 126 9.22 -4.25 16.98
N LEU A 127 9.34 -5.01 15.89
CA LEU A 127 8.72 -6.33 15.79
C LEU A 127 9.40 -7.36 16.71
N GLN A 128 10.71 -7.22 16.95
CA GLN A 128 11.46 -8.03 17.92
C GLN A 128 11.12 -7.65 19.35
N ASP A 129 11.00 -6.35 19.63
CA ASP A 129 10.63 -5.83 20.96
C ASP A 129 9.15 -6.04 21.31
N GLY A 130 8.31 -6.35 20.31
CA GLY A 130 6.86 -6.47 20.48
C GLY A 130 6.14 -5.16 20.73
N ALA A 131 6.83 -4.02 20.64
CA ALA A 131 6.29 -2.69 20.92
C ALA A 131 7.06 -1.60 20.18
N ILE A 132 6.39 -0.48 19.88
CA ILE A 132 7.04 0.73 19.37
C ILE A 132 7.70 1.45 20.55
N ARG A 133 9.03 1.50 20.52
CA ARG A 133 9.85 2.19 21.50
C ARG A 133 10.92 3.03 20.81
N PRO A 134 11.37 4.15 21.44
CA PRO A 134 12.51 4.90 20.94
C PRO A 134 13.77 4.01 20.88
N ILE A 135 14.49 4.07 19.75
CA ILE A 135 15.74 3.33 19.58
C ILE A 135 16.89 4.32 19.85
N PRO A 136 17.66 4.16 20.95
CA PRO A 136 18.60 5.18 21.41
C PRO A 136 19.67 5.62 20.41
N TYR A 137 20.08 4.71 19.53
CA TYR A 137 21.13 4.97 18.53
C TYR A 137 20.58 5.20 17.12
N ASN A 138 19.29 5.26 16.95
CA ASN A 138 18.66 5.52 15.65
C ASN A 138 17.77 6.75 15.75
N MET A 139 18.35 7.92 15.46
CA MET A 139 17.66 9.21 15.46
C MET A 139 16.47 9.21 14.49
N HIS A 140 16.57 8.45 13.39
CA HIS A 140 15.52 8.35 12.38
C HIS A 140 14.34 7.45 12.82
N SER A 141 14.46 6.73 13.92
CA SER A 141 13.35 5.94 14.47
C SER A 141 12.13 6.76 14.90
N GLN A 142 12.28 8.08 14.95
CA GLN A 142 11.23 9.02 15.34
C GLN A 142 10.53 9.70 14.15
N PHE A 143 10.95 9.42 12.88
CA PHE A 143 10.40 10.03 11.67
C PHE A 143 9.49 9.09 10.89
N HIS A 144 8.49 9.68 10.21
CA HIS A 144 7.66 9.05 9.17
C HIS A 144 6.98 7.70 9.51
N PHE A 145 6.32 7.62 10.63
CA PHE A 145 5.73 6.39 11.17
C PHE A 145 4.75 5.64 10.26
N LEU A 146 3.98 6.30 9.39
CA LEU A 146 2.88 5.64 8.69
C LEU A 146 3.34 4.59 7.68
N ILE A 147 4.40 4.85 6.94
CA ILE A 147 4.99 3.89 5.98
C ILE A 147 5.69 2.76 6.72
N GLN A 148 6.42 3.07 7.81
CA GLN A 148 7.05 2.04 8.64
C GLN A 148 6.04 1.09 9.26
N MET A 149 4.84 1.55 9.62
CA MET A 149 3.77 0.68 10.12
C MET A 149 3.31 -0.34 9.07
N GLN A 150 3.24 0.06 7.82
CA GLN A 150 2.89 -0.86 6.74
C GLN A 150 4.03 -1.83 6.41
N ASN A 151 5.28 -1.37 6.42
CA ASN A 151 6.45 -2.22 6.29
C ASN A 151 6.51 -3.23 7.44
N LEU A 152 6.25 -2.79 8.68
CA LEU A 152 6.18 -3.66 9.85
C LEU A 152 5.12 -4.76 9.69
N LEU A 153 3.92 -4.41 9.20
CA LEU A 153 2.86 -5.38 8.93
C LEU A 153 3.31 -6.41 7.89
N LEU A 154 3.95 -5.98 6.81
CA LEU A 154 4.45 -6.88 5.77
C LEU A 154 5.57 -7.78 6.28
N LEU A 155 6.52 -7.23 7.06
CA LEU A 155 7.65 -7.96 7.64
C LEU A 155 7.22 -8.95 8.75
N ALA A 156 6.02 -8.77 9.31
CA ALA A 156 5.43 -9.72 10.27
C ALA A 156 4.95 -11.01 9.58
N LEU A 157 4.67 -10.98 8.28
CA LEU A 157 4.15 -12.14 7.54
C LEU A 157 5.21 -13.27 7.46
N PRO A 158 4.79 -14.55 7.50
CA PRO A 158 5.71 -15.67 7.38
C PRO A 158 6.40 -15.67 6.02
N GLY A 159 7.73 -15.83 6.03
CA GLY A 159 8.54 -15.80 4.80
C GLY A 159 8.68 -14.42 4.16
N ALA A 160 8.28 -13.36 4.86
CA ALA A 160 8.40 -12.01 4.34
C ALA A 160 9.85 -11.61 4.09
N THR A 161 10.08 -10.95 2.98
CA THR A 161 11.36 -10.37 2.58
C THR A 161 11.21 -8.87 2.37
N PHE A 162 12.32 -8.16 2.32
CA PHE A 162 12.34 -6.71 2.02
C PHE A 162 11.71 -6.39 0.65
N THR A 163 11.72 -7.35 -0.26
CA THR A 163 11.06 -7.24 -1.57
C THR A 163 9.58 -6.87 -1.43
N LEU A 164 8.87 -7.37 -0.40
CA LEU A 164 7.46 -7.01 -0.16
C LEU A 164 7.29 -5.52 0.17
N CYS A 165 8.22 -4.93 0.93
CA CYS A 165 8.18 -3.50 1.24
C CYS A 165 8.42 -2.66 -0.03
N LYS A 166 9.36 -3.06 -0.89
CA LYS A 166 9.59 -2.42 -2.19
C LYS A 166 8.38 -2.55 -3.12
N PHE A 167 7.76 -3.72 -3.15
CA PHE A 167 6.51 -3.93 -3.87
C PHE A 167 5.40 -2.98 -3.42
N LEU A 168 5.30 -2.72 -2.13
CA LEU A 168 4.36 -1.73 -1.60
C LEU A 168 4.67 -0.32 -2.14
N GLN A 169 5.96 0.08 -2.16
CA GLN A 169 6.38 1.38 -2.72
C GLN A 169 6.06 1.47 -4.22
N TRP A 170 6.31 0.42 -4.97
CA TRP A 170 5.92 0.33 -6.38
C TRP A 170 4.40 0.50 -6.56
N CYS A 171 3.60 -0.14 -5.73
CA CYS A 171 2.15 0.03 -5.72
C CYS A 171 1.73 1.49 -5.43
N TYR A 172 2.43 2.20 -4.55
CA TYR A 172 2.18 3.62 -4.29
C TYR A 172 2.45 4.48 -5.52
N ALA A 173 3.54 4.22 -6.23
CA ALA A 173 3.86 4.94 -7.48
C ALA A 173 2.73 4.79 -8.51
N ILE A 174 2.19 3.57 -8.66
CA ILE A 174 1.05 3.32 -9.56
C ILE A 174 -0.21 4.04 -9.07
N LEU A 175 -0.53 3.96 -7.78
CA LEU A 175 -1.70 4.67 -7.22
C LEU A 175 -1.59 6.18 -7.41
N LEU A 176 -0.39 6.75 -7.22
CA LEU A 176 -0.13 8.17 -7.43
C LEU A 176 -0.36 8.57 -8.89
N ALA A 177 0.15 7.78 -9.83
CA ALA A 177 -0.05 8.03 -11.25
C ALA A 177 -1.53 7.92 -11.66
N MET A 178 -2.24 6.90 -11.16
CA MET A 178 -3.68 6.75 -11.37
C MET A 178 -4.45 7.93 -10.76
N GLY A 179 -4.06 8.38 -9.58
CA GLY A 179 -4.64 9.55 -8.91
C GLY A 179 -4.43 10.83 -9.71
N GLY A 180 -3.21 11.06 -10.20
CA GLY A 180 -2.89 12.18 -11.09
C GLY A 180 -3.72 12.17 -12.37
N TYR A 181 -3.92 11.00 -12.99
CA TYR A 181 -4.78 10.86 -14.16
C TYR A 181 -6.24 11.20 -13.87
N VAL A 182 -6.79 10.70 -12.75
CA VAL A 182 -8.19 11.00 -12.36
C VAL A 182 -8.36 12.49 -12.08
N PHE A 183 -7.40 13.08 -11.35
CA PHE A 183 -7.40 14.50 -11.04
C PHE A 183 -7.34 15.35 -12.33
N GLY A 184 -6.36 15.10 -13.21
CA GLY A 184 -6.20 15.85 -14.46
C GLY A 184 -7.36 15.70 -15.45
N LYS A 185 -8.17 14.65 -15.31
CA LYS A 185 -9.37 14.47 -16.12
C LYS A 185 -10.60 15.20 -15.56
N ARG A 186 -10.56 15.55 -14.28
CA ARG A 186 -11.66 16.24 -13.60
C ARG A 186 -11.54 17.77 -13.69
N PHE A 187 -10.31 18.29 -13.77
CA PHE A 187 -9.97 19.73 -13.85
C PHE A 187 -9.27 20.05 -15.15
#